data_bfbb17fa775a8cc60c5d2b4b25cbfbbc
#
_entry.id   bfbb17fa775a8cc60c5d2b4b25cbfbbc
#
_cell.length_a   1.000
_cell.length_b   1.000
_cell.length_c   1.000
_cell.angle_alpha   90.00
_cell.angle_beta   90.00
_cell.angle_gamma   90.00
#
_symmetry.space_group_name_H-M   'P 1'
#
loop_
_entity.id
_entity.type
_entity.pdbx_description
1 polymer ?
#
loop_
_entity_poly.entity_id
_entity_poly.type
_entity_poly.pdbx_seq_one_letter_code
_entity_poly.pdbx_strand_id
1 'polypeptide(L)'
;GFAALWAGQTLSQVGFQFQTLAMPVIAVTLLHATEADMGFLNAANTAAFLLVGLLAGGWVDRMRKRQVMIVADAVRAVAICAIPVLWSMGILAVWHLYVIAGLIGVATVFFDVGYQSYLPILVPSEQVGRANGVLEGTAQIARLGGPSVAGALLTIVAAPWLMLINAVGFACSAVLLGGIRDDERPRPVGERQRLLVEIREGIAFVVGQPLLRVLVTSTMLSNLGSTVIFTLLTLEVLRDLGLAPELLGVVFSAGAVGGIAGALFASRISERLGEGPSLRASTLLGTVGVAGFAVAAYLPSAGVLPTLMAAECTTSLAVVVFNMVQVTARQRLCPPPLLGRMNASIRFVVWGVMPIAALLAGWCGGL
;
A
#
# COMPACT_ATOMS: atom_id res chain seq x y z
N GLY A 1 -0.29 -26.64 -0.05
CA GLY A 1 0.20 -25.46 0.72
C GLY A 1 0.06 -24.17 -0.09
N PHE A 2 0.76 -24.03 -1.20
CA PHE A 2 0.82 -22.78 -1.96
C PHE A 2 -0.54 -22.24 -2.44
N ALA A 3 -1.41 -23.11 -2.98
CA ALA A 3 -2.73 -22.69 -3.46
C ALA A 3 -3.60 -22.07 -2.35
N ALA A 4 -3.54 -22.60 -1.13
CA ALA A 4 -4.27 -22.04 0.02
C ALA A 4 -3.70 -20.68 0.44
N LEU A 5 -2.36 -20.52 0.46
CA LEU A 5 -1.71 -19.25 0.72
C LEU A 5 -2.09 -18.21 -0.35
N TRP A 6 -2.02 -18.58 -1.63
CA TRP A 6 -2.38 -17.70 -2.75
C TRP A 6 -3.85 -17.27 -2.69
N ALA A 7 -4.78 -18.21 -2.47
CA ALA A 7 -6.21 -17.90 -2.37
C ALA A 7 -6.49 -16.98 -1.16
N GLY A 8 -5.92 -17.27 0.01
CA GLY A 8 -6.06 -16.43 1.20
C GLY A 8 -5.51 -15.02 0.96
N GLN A 9 -4.31 -14.93 0.39
CA GLN A 9 -3.68 -13.64 0.08
C GLN A 9 -4.48 -12.85 -0.96
N THR A 10 -5.06 -13.52 -1.98
CA THR A 10 -5.91 -12.87 -2.98
C THR A 10 -7.15 -12.24 -2.33
N LEU A 11 -7.87 -13.01 -1.51
CA LEU A 11 -9.05 -12.52 -0.79
C LEU A 11 -8.70 -11.35 0.13
N SER A 12 -7.60 -11.47 0.87
CA SER A 12 -7.08 -10.44 1.76
C SER A 12 -6.73 -9.15 0.99
N GLN A 13 -6.06 -9.25 -0.14
CA GLN A 13 -5.67 -8.11 -0.98
C GLN A 13 -6.89 -7.40 -1.59
N VAL A 14 -7.87 -8.14 -2.09
CA VAL A 14 -9.12 -7.56 -2.62
C VAL A 14 -9.87 -6.83 -1.51
N GLY A 15 -10.04 -7.46 -0.35
CA GLY A 15 -10.69 -6.83 0.80
C GLY A 15 -9.97 -5.57 1.27
N PHE A 16 -8.64 -5.57 1.28
CA PHE A 16 -7.84 -4.42 1.64
C PHE A 16 -8.07 -3.22 0.70
N GLN A 17 -8.27 -3.45 -0.60
CA GLN A 17 -8.60 -2.35 -1.53
C GLN A 17 -9.97 -1.72 -1.21
N PHE A 18 -10.93 -2.51 -0.74
CA PHE A 18 -12.23 -1.96 -0.29
C PHE A 18 -12.07 -1.10 0.95
N GLN A 19 -11.23 -1.49 1.90
CA GLN A 19 -10.90 -0.67 3.06
C GLN A 19 -10.25 0.66 2.66
N THR A 20 -9.33 0.63 1.70
CA THR A 20 -8.60 1.82 1.24
C THR A 20 -9.54 2.91 0.74
N LEU A 21 -10.68 2.54 0.13
CA LEU A 21 -11.72 3.49 -0.28
C LEU A 21 -12.73 3.76 0.84
N ALA A 22 -13.27 2.72 1.48
CA ALA A 22 -14.39 2.86 2.39
C ALA A 22 -14.02 3.52 3.73
N MET A 23 -12.82 3.30 4.26
CA MET A 23 -12.42 3.90 5.55
C MET A 23 -12.34 5.44 5.49
N PRO A 24 -11.68 6.06 4.48
CA PRO A 24 -11.76 7.51 4.29
C PRO A 24 -13.19 8.02 4.04
N VAL A 25 -14.01 7.30 3.26
CA VAL A 25 -15.41 7.68 3.03
C VAL A 25 -16.18 7.69 4.36
N ILE A 26 -16.05 6.68 5.21
CA ILE A 26 -16.67 6.64 6.54
C ILE A 26 -16.22 7.86 7.37
N ALA A 27 -14.93 8.12 7.42
CA ALA A 27 -14.36 9.22 8.18
C ALA A 27 -14.96 10.57 7.74
N VAL A 28 -14.99 10.84 6.45
CA VAL A 28 -15.42 12.14 5.91
C VAL A 28 -16.95 12.26 5.93
N THR A 29 -17.70 11.27 5.42
CA THR A 29 -19.14 11.41 5.21
C THR A 29 -20.00 11.12 6.44
N LEU A 30 -19.57 10.18 7.29
CA LEU A 30 -20.35 9.78 8.47
C LEU A 30 -19.85 10.43 9.76
N LEU A 31 -18.53 10.69 9.87
CA LEU A 31 -17.94 11.20 11.09
C LEU A 31 -17.46 12.66 10.96
N HIS A 32 -17.62 13.27 9.78
CA HIS A 32 -17.22 14.64 9.49
C HIS A 32 -15.76 14.95 9.88
N ALA A 33 -14.87 13.99 9.58
CA ALA A 33 -13.46 14.07 9.88
C ALA A 33 -12.81 15.31 9.24
N THR A 34 -11.93 15.94 9.98
CA THR A 34 -11.12 17.09 9.55
C THR A 34 -9.87 16.61 8.77
N GLU A 35 -9.14 17.55 8.18
CA GLU A 35 -7.85 17.31 7.54
C GLU A 35 -6.85 16.67 8.51
N ALA A 36 -6.82 17.17 9.75
CA ALA A 36 -5.97 16.63 10.81
C ALA A 36 -6.36 15.17 11.12
N ASP A 37 -7.67 14.88 11.20
CA ASP A 37 -8.16 13.52 11.43
C ASP A 37 -7.73 12.56 10.31
N MET A 38 -7.82 13.00 9.04
CA MET A 38 -7.36 12.21 7.89
C MET A 38 -5.84 11.98 7.93
N GLY A 39 -5.08 13.00 8.32
CA GLY A 39 -3.64 12.89 8.55
C GLY A 39 -3.31 11.87 9.63
N PHE A 40 -3.97 11.93 10.79
CA PHE A 40 -3.80 10.98 11.89
C PHE A 40 -4.22 9.55 11.49
N LEU A 41 -5.34 9.39 10.79
CA LEU A 41 -5.82 8.09 10.33
C LEU A 41 -4.80 7.41 9.41
N ASN A 42 -4.28 8.13 8.43
CA ASN A 42 -3.27 7.61 7.51
C ASN A 42 -1.93 7.37 8.22
N ALA A 43 -1.52 8.27 9.11
CA ALA A 43 -0.33 8.09 9.93
C ALA A 43 -0.44 6.86 10.83
N ALA A 44 -1.57 6.64 11.50
CA ALA A 44 -1.81 5.47 12.35
C ALA A 44 -1.66 4.16 11.57
N ASN A 45 -2.19 4.11 10.35
CA ASN A 45 -2.08 2.93 9.48
C ASN A 45 -0.63 2.64 9.05
N THR A 46 0.15 3.68 8.76
CA THR A 46 1.51 3.56 8.20
C THR A 46 2.63 3.59 9.26
N ALA A 47 2.39 4.18 10.43
CA ALA A 47 3.38 4.31 11.51
C ALA A 47 3.92 2.97 12.01
N ALA A 48 3.12 1.90 11.92
CA ALA A 48 3.54 0.57 12.32
C ALA A 48 4.76 0.07 11.52
N PHE A 49 4.88 0.41 10.25
CA PHE A 49 6.06 0.06 9.45
C PHE A 49 7.34 0.70 9.98
N LEU A 50 7.26 1.93 10.47
CA LEU A 50 8.39 2.64 11.06
C LEU A 50 8.71 2.14 12.48
N LEU A 51 7.68 1.98 13.32
CA LEU A 51 7.85 1.70 14.74
C LEU A 51 8.12 0.22 15.03
N VAL A 52 7.42 -0.67 14.32
CA VAL A 52 7.42 -2.11 14.60
C VAL A 52 8.15 -2.90 13.53
N GLY A 53 8.29 -2.38 12.30
CA GLY A 53 8.83 -3.11 11.16
C GLY A 53 10.22 -3.70 11.40
N LEU A 54 11.11 -2.97 12.08
CA LEU A 54 12.44 -3.45 12.43
C LEU A 54 12.43 -4.57 13.48
N LEU A 55 11.50 -4.48 14.45
CA LEU A 55 11.40 -5.45 15.53
C LEU A 55 10.67 -6.71 15.10
N ALA A 56 9.68 -6.55 14.22
CA ALA A 56 8.85 -7.64 13.72
C ALA A 56 9.69 -8.75 13.05
N GLY A 57 10.72 -8.39 12.27
CA GLY A 57 11.63 -9.36 11.65
C GLY A 57 12.27 -10.30 12.67
N GLY A 58 12.87 -9.74 13.73
CA GLY A 58 13.51 -10.51 14.78
C GLY A 58 12.53 -11.34 15.62
N TRP A 59 11.29 -10.91 15.78
CA TRP A 59 10.25 -11.65 16.50
C TRP A 59 9.67 -12.79 15.65
N VAL A 60 9.33 -12.51 14.40
CA VAL A 60 8.76 -13.48 13.46
C VAL A 60 9.73 -14.65 13.20
N ASP A 61 11.04 -14.37 13.14
CA ASP A 61 12.04 -15.42 12.96
C ASP A 61 12.10 -16.45 14.12
N ARG A 62 11.62 -16.04 15.31
CA ARG A 62 11.54 -16.89 16.52
C ARG A 62 10.25 -17.67 16.63
N MET A 63 9.22 -17.27 15.89
CA MET A 63 7.88 -17.83 15.96
C MET A 63 7.59 -18.68 14.72
N ARG A 64 6.58 -19.50 14.79
CA ARG A 64 6.03 -20.18 13.61
C ARG A 64 5.34 -19.16 12.72
N LYS A 65 5.89 -18.92 11.53
CA LYS A 65 5.45 -17.87 10.60
C LYS A 65 4.00 -18.01 10.23
N ARG A 66 3.55 -19.27 10.02
CA ARG A 66 2.14 -19.59 9.79
C ARG A 66 1.24 -19.09 10.92
N GLN A 67 1.62 -19.36 12.18
CA GLN A 67 0.81 -18.92 13.33
C GLN A 67 0.77 -17.40 13.44
N VAL A 68 1.90 -16.71 13.19
CA VAL A 68 1.97 -15.25 13.17
C VAL A 68 1.00 -14.69 12.12
N MET A 69 0.97 -15.26 10.92
CA MET A 69 0.08 -14.83 9.85
C MET A 69 -1.40 -15.04 10.20
N ILE A 70 -1.74 -16.21 10.79
CA ILE A 70 -3.12 -16.51 11.23
C ILE A 70 -3.58 -15.53 12.30
N VAL A 71 -2.73 -15.26 13.31
CA VAL A 71 -3.05 -14.29 14.38
C VAL A 71 -3.19 -12.88 13.80
N ALA A 72 -2.30 -12.47 12.90
CA ALA A 72 -2.38 -11.18 12.24
C ALA A 72 -3.68 -11.00 11.45
N ASP A 73 -4.09 -12.01 10.68
CA ASP A 73 -5.35 -11.98 9.94
C ASP A 73 -6.56 -11.97 10.87
N ALA A 74 -6.55 -12.75 11.95
CA ALA A 74 -7.61 -12.76 12.95
C ALA A 74 -7.76 -11.39 13.63
N VAL A 75 -6.65 -10.76 14.02
CA VAL A 75 -6.64 -9.41 14.61
C VAL A 75 -7.21 -8.39 13.61
N ARG A 76 -6.79 -8.43 12.33
CA ARG A 76 -7.31 -7.55 11.28
C ARG A 76 -8.81 -7.75 11.06
N ALA A 77 -9.25 -9.01 10.97
CA ALA A 77 -10.68 -9.33 10.79
C ALA A 77 -11.53 -8.78 11.94
N VAL A 78 -11.13 -9.01 13.19
CA VAL A 78 -11.84 -8.52 14.39
C VAL A 78 -11.83 -7.01 14.44
N ALA A 79 -10.68 -6.37 14.21
CA ALA A 79 -10.55 -4.92 14.24
C ALA A 79 -11.46 -4.25 13.21
N ILE A 80 -11.52 -4.78 11.98
CA ILE A 80 -12.38 -4.25 10.91
C ILE A 80 -13.85 -4.51 11.19
N CYS A 81 -14.24 -5.68 11.72
CA CYS A 81 -15.61 -5.98 12.13
C CYS A 81 -16.14 -5.00 13.18
N ALA A 82 -15.27 -4.40 13.99
CA ALA A 82 -15.68 -3.40 14.97
C ALA A 82 -16.32 -2.16 14.31
N ILE A 83 -15.94 -1.77 13.09
CA ILE A 83 -16.48 -0.57 12.42
C ILE A 83 -18.00 -0.68 12.18
N PRO A 84 -18.52 -1.68 11.45
CA PRO A 84 -19.96 -1.79 11.24
C PRO A 84 -20.73 -2.06 12.53
N VAL A 85 -20.13 -2.76 13.51
CA VAL A 85 -20.76 -2.98 14.83
C VAL A 85 -20.92 -1.66 15.59
N LEU A 86 -19.86 -0.88 15.74
CA LEU A 86 -19.92 0.42 16.42
C LEU A 86 -20.83 1.40 15.70
N TRP A 87 -20.85 1.37 14.35
CA TRP A 87 -21.75 2.16 13.56
C TRP A 87 -23.21 1.78 13.77
N SER A 88 -23.55 0.49 13.76
CA SER A 88 -24.92 0.02 14.02
C SER A 88 -25.41 0.34 15.44
N MET A 89 -24.50 0.45 16.40
CA MET A 89 -24.79 0.89 17.77
C MET A 89 -24.88 2.42 17.90
N GLY A 90 -24.57 3.20 16.86
CA GLY A 90 -24.57 4.65 16.87
C GLY A 90 -23.47 5.31 17.71
N ILE A 91 -22.42 4.56 18.06
CA ILE A 91 -21.30 5.03 18.90
C ILE A 91 -19.97 5.13 18.15
N LEU A 92 -19.95 4.92 16.82
CA LEU A 92 -18.74 5.06 16.02
C LEU A 92 -18.25 6.52 16.07
N ALA A 93 -16.98 6.71 16.40
CA ALA A 93 -16.32 8.01 16.43
C ALA A 93 -14.95 7.92 15.72
N VAL A 94 -14.39 9.07 15.32
CA VAL A 94 -13.14 9.14 14.55
C VAL A 94 -11.97 8.45 15.26
N TRP A 95 -11.86 8.59 16.58
CA TRP A 95 -10.78 7.94 17.34
C TRP A 95 -10.80 6.41 17.29
N HIS A 96 -11.99 5.79 17.13
CA HIS A 96 -12.08 4.34 16.91
C HIS A 96 -11.36 3.96 15.62
N LEU A 97 -11.50 4.78 14.56
CA LEU A 97 -10.81 4.52 13.29
C LEU A 97 -9.29 4.61 13.45
N TYR A 98 -8.76 5.51 14.28
CA TYR A 98 -7.32 5.60 14.56
C TYR A 98 -6.79 4.32 15.21
N VAL A 99 -7.50 3.84 16.24
CA VAL A 99 -7.12 2.61 16.96
C VAL A 99 -7.17 1.42 16.01
N ILE A 100 -8.25 1.30 15.26
CA ILE A 100 -8.44 0.21 14.28
C ILE A 100 -7.36 0.27 13.20
N ALA A 101 -7.07 1.44 12.63
CA ALA A 101 -6.03 1.61 11.63
C ALA A 101 -4.63 1.25 12.17
N GLY A 102 -4.32 1.66 13.40
CA GLY A 102 -3.08 1.30 14.07
C GLY A 102 -2.94 -0.21 14.30
N LEU A 103 -4.00 -0.87 14.77
CA LEU A 103 -4.02 -2.33 14.95
C LEU A 103 -3.84 -3.07 13.64
N ILE A 104 -4.53 -2.62 12.57
CA ILE A 104 -4.39 -3.18 11.23
C ILE A 104 -2.96 -2.97 10.72
N GLY A 105 -2.40 -1.78 10.91
CA GLY A 105 -1.03 -1.46 10.50
C GLY A 105 -0.01 -2.40 11.16
N VAL A 106 -0.09 -2.58 12.48
CA VAL A 106 0.80 -3.49 13.22
C VAL A 106 0.63 -4.93 12.75
N ALA A 107 -0.62 -5.42 12.67
CA ALA A 107 -0.90 -6.78 12.22
C ALA A 107 -0.42 -7.02 10.77
N THR A 108 -0.53 -6.01 9.88
CA THR A 108 -0.04 -6.09 8.51
C THR A 108 1.47 -6.21 8.44
N VAL A 109 2.22 -5.49 9.28
CA VAL A 109 3.68 -5.63 9.36
C VAL A 109 4.09 -7.06 9.73
N PHE A 110 3.45 -7.63 10.77
CA PHE A 110 3.72 -9.02 11.18
C PHE A 110 3.35 -10.02 10.09
N PHE A 111 2.21 -9.80 9.42
CA PHE A 111 1.77 -10.65 8.31
C PHE A 111 2.77 -10.61 7.16
N ASP A 112 3.19 -9.41 6.72
CA ASP A 112 4.09 -9.24 5.57
C ASP A 112 5.46 -9.86 5.81
N VAL A 113 6.01 -9.70 7.02
CA VAL A 113 7.28 -10.33 7.41
C VAL A 113 7.14 -11.84 7.45
N GLY A 114 6.05 -12.35 8.06
CA GLY A 114 5.73 -13.77 8.11
C GLY A 114 5.59 -14.37 6.71
N TYR A 115 4.80 -13.73 5.86
CA TYR A 115 4.52 -14.13 4.49
C TYR A 115 5.78 -14.25 3.62
N GLN A 116 6.65 -13.23 3.63
CA GLN A 116 7.90 -13.24 2.87
C GLN A 116 8.85 -14.36 3.31
N SER A 117 8.84 -14.69 4.60
CA SER A 117 9.67 -15.75 5.18
C SER A 117 9.05 -17.15 5.07
N TYR A 118 7.73 -17.23 4.88
CA TYR A 118 7.00 -18.50 4.82
C TYR A 118 6.92 -19.09 3.41
N LEU A 119 6.86 -18.24 2.38
CA LEU A 119 6.76 -18.68 0.99
C LEU A 119 7.88 -19.67 0.58
N PRO A 120 9.18 -19.42 0.89
CA PRO A 120 10.25 -20.36 0.56
C PRO A 120 10.17 -21.71 1.31
N ILE A 121 9.34 -21.81 2.36
CA ILE A 121 9.09 -23.07 3.08
C ILE A 121 8.02 -23.91 2.35
N LEU A 122 7.07 -23.25 1.66
CA LEU A 122 5.94 -23.89 1.00
C LEU A 122 6.23 -24.41 -0.41
N VAL A 123 7.22 -23.85 -1.09
CA VAL A 123 7.55 -24.18 -2.47
C VAL A 123 9.03 -24.49 -2.64
N PRO A 124 9.42 -25.37 -3.58
CA PRO A 124 10.83 -25.63 -3.91
C PRO A 124 11.54 -24.33 -4.34
N SER A 125 12.85 -24.23 -4.09
CA SER A 125 13.66 -23.04 -4.37
C SER A 125 13.56 -22.56 -5.82
N GLU A 126 13.46 -23.50 -6.77
CA GLU A 126 13.35 -23.24 -8.21
C GLU A 126 12.01 -22.59 -8.58
N GLN A 127 10.97 -22.76 -7.75
CA GLN A 127 9.61 -22.26 -7.99
C GLN A 127 9.29 -20.98 -7.22
N VAL A 128 10.15 -20.54 -6.29
CA VAL A 128 9.92 -19.33 -5.48
C VAL A 128 9.71 -18.08 -6.35
N GLY A 129 10.51 -17.92 -7.42
CA GLY A 129 10.36 -16.81 -8.35
C GLY A 129 9.00 -16.81 -9.05
N ARG A 130 8.54 -17.97 -9.52
CA ARG A 130 7.21 -18.13 -10.15
C ARG A 130 6.08 -17.87 -9.15
N ALA A 131 6.20 -18.38 -7.95
CA ALA A 131 5.21 -18.19 -6.89
C ALA A 131 5.07 -16.71 -6.52
N ASN A 132 6.19 -15.99 -6.33
CA ASN A 132 6.19 -14.53 -6.12
C ASN A 132 5.54 -13.79 -7.30
N GLY A 133 5.82 -14.19 -8.54
CA GLY A 133 5.22 -13.58 -9.73
C GLY A 133 3.68 -13.71 -9.75
N VAL A 134 3.14 -14.89 -9.39
CA VAL A 134 1.70 -15.12 -9.30
C VAL A 134 1.07 -14.26 -8.21
N LEU A 135 1.69 -14.21 -7.02
CA LEU A 135 1.20 -13.43 -5.88
C LEU A 135 1.22 -11.93 -6.17
N GLU A 136 2.32 -11.41 -6.70
CA GLU A 136 2.45 -10.00 -7.06
C GLU A 136 1.50 -9.63 -8.21
N GLY A 137 1.37 -10.48 -9.23
CA GLY A 137 0.43 -10.26 -10.33
C GLY A 137 -1.02 -10.14 -9.82
N THR A 138 -1.43 -11.02 -8.91
CA THR A 138 -2.76 -10.96 -8.28
C THR A 138 -2.92 -9.70 -7.43
N ALA A 139 -1.91 -9.31 -6.67
CA ALA A 139 -1.93 -8.09 -5.86
C ALA A 139 -2.06 -6.83 -6.75
N GLN A 140 -1.39 -6.79 -7.90
CA GLN A 140 -1.51 -5.68 -8.85
C GLN A 140 -2.91 -5.61 -9.47
N ILE A 141 -3.50 -6.74 -9.83
CA ILE A 141 -4.89 -6.78 -10.32
C ILE A 141 -5.85 -6.26 -9.24
N ALA A 142 -5.68 -6.68 -7.99
CA ALA A 142 -6.48 -6.20 -6.87
C ALA A 142 -6.32 -4.68 -6.66
N ARG A 143 -5.09 -4.15 -6.72
CA ARG A 143 -4.80 -2.72 -6.58
C ARG A 143 -5.45 -1.88 -7.68
N LEU A 144 -5.39 -2.35 -8.92
CA LEU A 144 -5.92 -1.62 -10.06
C LEU A 144 -7.45 -1.69 -10.13
N GLY A 145 -8.03 -2.88 -9.88
CA GLY A 145 -9.47 -3.10 -10.02
C GLY A 145 -10.27 -2.92 -8.72
N GLY A 146 -9.64 -3.14 -7.56
CA GLY A 146 -10.31 -3.16 -6.26
C GLY A 146 -11.06 -1.87 -5.91
N PRO A 147 -10.42 -0.68 -5.98
CA PRO A 147 -11.09 0.58 -5.70
C PRO A 147 -12.27 0.86 -6.63
N SER A 148 -12.19 0.44 -7.89
CA SER A 148 -13.27 0.56 -8.88
C SER A 148 -14.49 -0.27 -8.49
N VAL A 149 -14.26 -1.53 -8.10
CA VAL A 149 -15.32 -2.42 -7.62
C VAL A 149 -15.88 -1.91 -6.30
N ALA A 150 -15.03 -1.43 -5.38
CA ALA A 150 -15.48 -0.84 -4.12
C ALA A 150 -16.36 0.39 -4.35
N GLY A 151 -15.97 1.29 -5.26
CA GLY A 151 -16.76 2.46 -5.65
C GLY A 151 -18.13 2.07 -6.24
N ALA A 152 -18.16 1.07 -7.15
CA ALA A 152 -19.42 0.56 -7.68
C ALA A 152 -20.31 -0.04 -6.58
N LEU A 153 -19.73 -0.75 -5.60
CA LEU A 153 -20.50 -1.30 -4.47
C LEU A 153 -21.05 -0.22 -3.54
N LEU A 154 -20.37 0.93 -3.42
CA LEU A 154 -20.88 2.06 -2.62
C LEU A 154 -22.20 2.63 -3.14
N THR A 155 -22.58 2.39 -4.41
CA THR A 155 -23.88 2.80 -4.95
C THR A 155 -25.05 2.02 -4.33
N ILE A 156 -24.79 0.82 -3.81
CA ILE A 156 -25.83 -0.11 -3.30
C ILE A 156 -25.63 -0.51 -1.85
N VAL A 157 -24.42 -0.35 -1.32
CA VAL A 157 -24.03 -0.79 0.02
C VAL A 157 -23.39 0.37 0.78
N ALA A 158 -23.86 0.64 2.01
CA ALA A 158 -23.24 1.67 2.85
C ALA A 158 -21.79 1.31 3.20
N ALA A 159 -20.93 2.32 3.24
CA ALA A 159 -19.48 2.17 3.43
C ALA A 159 -19.07 1.29 4.65
N PRO A 160 -19.74 1.35 5.84
CA PRO A 160 -19.41 0.45 6.95
C PRO A 160 -19.61 -1.03 6.62
N TRP A 161 -20.60 -1.39 5.79
CA TRP A 161 -20.83 -2.77 5.41
C TRP A 161 -19.78 -3.31 4.42
N LEU A 162 -19.17 -2.44 3.60
CA LEU A 162 -18.03 -2.84 2.77
C LEU A 162 -16.84 -3.33 3.60
N MET A 163 -16.70 -2.85 4.83
CA MET A 163 -15.68 -3.33 5.76
C MET A 163 -15.84 -4.82 6.10
N LEU A 164 -17.08 -5.35 6.10
CA LEU A 164 -17.30 -6.78 6.32
C LEU A 164 -16.71 -7.64 5.21
N ILE A 165 -16.70 -7.16 3.97
CA ILE A 165 -16.08 -7.90 2.85
C ILE A 165 -14.59 -8.07 3.12
N ASN A 166 -13.92 -7.03 3.61
CA ASN A 166 -12.52 -7.11 3.99
C ASN A 166 -12.32 -8.02 5.22
N ALA A 167 -13.15 -7.90 6.24
CA ALA A 167 -13.10 -8.78 7.42
C ALA A 167 -13.25 -10.26 7.05
N VAL A 168 -14.20 -10.57 6.15
CA VAL A 168 -14.37 -11.93 5.60
C VAL A 168 -13.12 -12.35 4.83
N GLY A 169 -12.52 -11.47 4.03
CA GLY A 169 -11.26 -11.74 3.32
C GLY A 169 -10.14 -12.16 4.28
N PHE A 170 -9.93 -11.42 5.36
CA PHE A 170 -8.93 -11.77 6.39
C PHE A 170 -9.30 -13.05 7.14
N ALA A 171 -10.56 -13.23 7.50
CA ALA A 171 -11.01 -14.46 8.17
C ALA A 171 -10.81 -15.70 7.28
N CYS A 172 -11.18 -15.63 6.01
CA CYS A 172 -10.93 -16.68 5.03
C CYS A 172 -9.44 -16.98 4.87
N SER A 173 -8.60 -15.95 4.81
CA SER A 173 -7.14 -16.10 4.77
C SER A 173 -6.63 -16.85 6.00
N ALA A 174 -7.06 -16.46 7.20
CA ALA A 174 -6.70 -17.14 8.44
C ALA A 174 -7.10 -18.62 8.45
N VAL A 175 -8.33 -18.94 7.99
CA VAL A 175 -8.83 -20.32 7.89
C VAL A 175 -8.02 -21.12 6.87
N LEU A 176 -7.76 -20.57 5.68
CA LEU A 176 -6.98 -21.24 4.64
C LEU A 176 -5.54 -21.50 5.09
N LEU A 177 -4.92 -20.55 5.79
CA LEU A 177 -3.59 -20.70 6.40
C LEU A 177 -3.62 -21.79 7.49
N GLY A 178 -4.69 -21.85 8.28
CA GLY A 178 -4.89 -22.89 9.31
C GLY A 178 -4.95 -24.30 8.74
N GLY A 179 -5.47 -24.45 7.51
CA GLY A 179 -5.55 -25.73 6.80
C GLY A 179 -4.23 -26.20 6.17
N ILE A 180 -3.18 -25.37 6.11
CA ILE A 180 -1.89 -25.77 5.54
C ILE A 180 -1.19 -26.71 6.52
N ARG A 181 -0.78 -27.87 6.04
CA ARG A 181 0.11 -28.78 6.76
C ARG A 181 1.54 -28.52 6.32
N ASP A 182 2.39 -28.13 7.24
CA ASP A 182 3.81 -27.87 7.03
C ASP A 182 4.64 -28.42 8.20
N ASP A 183 5.92 -28.67 7.95
CA ASP A 183 6.92 -29.05 8.94
C ASP A 183 7.77 -27.85 9.39
N GLU A 184 7.17 -26.67 9.49
CA GLU A 184 7.86 -25.45 9.86
C GLU A 184 8.54 -25.62 11.23
N ARG A 185 9.88 -25.47 11.24
CA ARG A 185 10.69 -25.42 12.45
C ARG A 185 11.22 -24.03 12.68
N PRO A 186 11.01 -23.44 13.88
CA PRO A 186 11.63 -22.15 14.22
C PRO A 186 13.15 -22.23 14.08
N ARG A 187 13.78 -21.21 13.51
CA ARG A 187 15.24 -21.17 13.39
C ARG A 187 15.93 -21.10 14.75
N PRO A 188 17.02 -21.89 14.98
CA PRO A 188 17.81 -21.79 16.20
C PRO A 188 18.43 -20.40 16.39
N VAL A 189 18.59 -20.00 17.65
CA VAL A 189 18.98 -18.64 18.10
C VAL A 189 20.40 -18.18 17.65
N GLY A 190 21.22 -19.07 17.09
CA GLY A 190 22.67 -18.88 16.89
C GLY A 190 23.13 -18.13 15.62
N GLU A 191 22.29 -17.97 14.59
CA GLU A 191 22.73 -17.39 13.30
C GLU A 191 22.30 -15.94 13.07
N ARG A 192 22.24 -15.15 14.13
CA ARG A 192 21.72 -13.77 14.04
C ARG A 192 22.84 -12.80 13.70
N GLN A 193 22.88 -12.36 12.45
CA GLN A 193 23.50 -11.07 12.17
C GLN A 193 22.60 -9.97 12.74
N ARG A 194 23.21 -8.93 13.32
CA ARG A 194 22.48 -7.82 13.93
C ARG A 194 21.77 -7.05 12.79
N LEU A 195 20.44 -7.12 12.73
CA LEU A 195 19.59 -6.43 11.74
C LEU A 195 20.02 -4.97 11.53
N LEU A 196 20.39 -4.27 12.60
CA LEU A 196 20.88 -2.89 12.55
C LEU A 196 22.19 -2.75 11.74
N VAL A 197 23.07 -3.78 11.77
CA VAL A 197 24.31 -3.78 10.99
C VAL A 197 23.98 -3.94 9.51
N GLU A 198 23.07 -4.84 9.16
CA GLU A 198 22.64 -5.05 7.77
C GLU A 198 21.94 -3.82 7.18
N ILE A 199 21.10 -3.15 7.96
CA ILE A 199 20.47 -1.89 7.55
C ILE A 199 21.54 -0.81 7.37
N ARG A 200 22.48 -0.67 8.30
CA ARG A 200 23.56 0.31 8.20
C ARG A 200 24.43 0.07 6.96
N GLU A 201 24.77 -1.17 6.67
CA GLU A 201 25.53 -1.54 5.46
C GLU A 201 24.74 -1.24 4.19
N GLY A 202 23.44 -1.56 4.18
CA GLY A 202 22.55 -1.23 3.06
C GLY A 202 22.41 0.28 2.84
N ILE A 203 22.25 1.06 3.91
CA ILE A 203 22.21 2.53 3.83
C ILE A 203 23.56 3.08 3.36
N ALA A 204 24.67 2.60 3.92
CA ALA A 204 26.02 3.03 3.51
C ALA A 204 26.26 2.76 2.02
N PHE A 205 25.83 1.60 1.52
CA PHE A 205 25.91 1.28 0.09
C PHE A 205 25.09 2.24 -0.76
N VAL A 206 23.84 2.52 -0.39
CA VAL A 206 22.95 3.44 -1.10
C VAL A 206 23.53 4.86 -1.12
N VAL A 207 24.00 5.33 0.03
CA VAL A 207 24.61 6.68 0.16
C VAL A 207 25.92 6.78 -0.58
N GLY A 208 26.71 5.71 -0.65
CA GLY A 208 27.97 5.65 -1.38
C GLY A 208 27.84 5.69 -2.91
N GLN A 209 26.67 5.34 -3.44
CA GLN A 209 26.40 5.31 -4.89
C GLN A 209 25.57 6.52 -5.34
N PRO A 210 26.12 7.49 -6.10
CA PRO A 210 25.41 8.70 -6.47
C PRO A 210 24.07 8.46 -7.17
N LEU A 211 24.02 7.47 -8.08
CA LEU A 211 22.79 7.15 -8.82
C LEU A 211 21.72 6.54 -7.93
N LEU A 212 22.10 5.64 -7.01
CA LEU A 212 21.16 5.06 -6.03
C LEU A 212 20.62 6.13 -5.10
N ARG A 213 21.45 7.06 -4.65
CA ARG A 213 21.02 8.21 -3.84
C ARG A 213 19.92 9.00 -4.54
N VAL A 214 20.12 9.36 -5.81
CA VAL A 214 19.13 10.11 -6.60
C VAL A 214 17.84 9.30 -6.74
N LEU A 215 17.93 8.02 -7.07
CA LEU A 215 16.75 7.15 -7.24
C LEU A 215 15.95 7.02 -5.93
N VAL A 216 16.63 6.78 -4.81
CA VAL A 216 15.98 6.62 -3.49
C VAL A 216 15.36 7.94 -3.03
N THR A 217 16.07 9.05 -3.18
CA THR A 217 15.54 10.38 -2.83
C THR A 217 14.34 10.74 -3.69
N SER A 218 14.38 10.48 -4.99
CA SER A 218 13.24 10.72 -5.89
C SER A 218 12.03 9.85 -5.49
N THR A 219 12.26 8.57 -5.16
CA THR A 219 11.17 7.67 -4.70
C THR A 219 10.61 8.15 -3.36
N MET A 220 11.45 8.56 -2.43
CA MET A 220 11.05 9.08 -1.12
C MET A 220 10.19 10.35 -1.28
N LEU A 221 10.62 11.31 -2.10
CA LEU A 221 9.87 12.53 -2.38
C LEU A 221 8.56 12.25 -3.11
N SER A 222 8.56 11.32 -4.07
CA SER A 222 7.35 10.89 -4.78
C SER A 222 6.34 10.25 -3.81
N ASN A 223 6.78 9.38 -2.90
CA ASN A 223 5.90 8.78 -1.89
C ASN A 223 5.38 9.82 -0.88
N LEU A 224 6.23 10.78 -0.49
CA LEU A 224 5.80 11.89 0.35
C LEU A 224 4.68 12.68 -0.33
N GLY A 225 4.89 13.13 -1.56
CA GLY A 225 3.90 13.86 -2.35
C GLY A 225 2.62 13.06 -2.56
N SER A 226 2.73 11.79 -2.96
CA SER A 226 1.57 10.91 -3.16
C SER A 226 0.79 10.72 -1.86
N THR A 227 1.47 10.52 -0.72
CA THR A 227 0.80 10.38 0.58
C THR A 227 0.01 11.63 0.95
N VAL A 228 0.58 12.83 0.73
CA VAL A 228 -0.12 14.10 0.96
C VAL A 228 -1.38 14.18 0.09
N ILE A 229 -1.25 13.91 -1.21
CA ILE A 229 -2.36 13.97 -2.15
C ILE A 229 -3.47 12.98 -1.75
N PHE A 230 -3.14 11.71 -1.55
CA PHE A 230 -4.15 10.70 -1.20
C PHE A 230 -4.79 10.94 0.16
N THR A 231 -4.08 11.54 1.13
CA THR A 231 -4.65 11.91 2.42
C THR A 231 -5.72 12.99 2.27
N LEU A 232 -5.50 13.98 1.43
CA LEU A 232 -6.39 15.12 1.26
C LEU A 232 -7.42 14.92 0.14
N LEU A 233 -7.11 14.14 -0.90
CA LEU A 233 -7.97 13.97 -2.08
C LEU A 233 -9.39 13.55 -1.74
N THR A 234 -9.54 12.56 -0.85
CA THR A 234 -10.87 12.08 -0.46
C THR A 234 -11.69 13.18 0.20
N LEU A 235 -11.05 13.98 1.04
CA LEU A 235 -11.69 15.07 1.76
C LEU A 235 -12.07 16.19 0.78
N GLU A 236 -11.16 16.62 -0.08
CA GLU A 236 -11.40 17.61 -1.12
C GLU A 236 -12.56 17.19 -2.04
N VAL A 237 -12.53 15.95 -2.55
CA VAL A 237 -13.56 15.44 -3.48
C VAL A 237 -14.93 15.35 -2.82
N LEU A 238 -15.02 14.84 -1.59
CA LEU A 238 -16.30 14.60 -0.92
C LEU A 238 -16.87 15.85 -0.24
N ARG A 239 -16.00 16.66 0.40
CA ARG A 239 -16.44 17.82 1.18
C ARG A 239 -16.43 19.10 0.36
N ASP A 240 -15.29 19.41 -0.29
CA ASP A 240 -15.11 20.73 -0.90
C ASP A 240 -15.69 20.78 -2.32
N LEU A 241 -15.56 19.71 -3.09
CA LEU A 241 -16.18 19.57 -4.42
C LEU A 241 -17.60 18.99 -4.37
N GLY A 242 -18.04 18.44 -3.23
CA GLY A 242 -19.38 17.91 -3.02
C GLY A 242 -19.74 16.74 -3.93
N LEU A 243 -18.76 15.99 -4.42
CA LEU A 243 -19.00 14.84 -5.29
C LEU A 243 -19.46 13.63 -4.48
N ALA A 244 -20.33 12.81 -5.09
CA ALA A 244 -20.80 11.58 -4.48
C ALA A 244 -19.64 10.57 -4.27
N PRO A 245 -19.64 9.81 -3.16
CA PRO A 245 -18.54 8.85 -2.83
C PRO A 245 -18.27 7.83 -3.94
N GLU A 246 -19.29 7.45 -4.71
CA GLU A 246 -19.20 6.51 -5.82
C GLU A 246 -18.28 7.03 -6.94
N LEU A 247 -18.22 8.36 -7.11
CA LEU A 247 -17.38 9.00 -8.13
C LEU A 247 -15.88 8.87 -7.83
N LEU A 248 -15.50 8.69 -6.57
CA LEU A 248 -14.13 8.30 -6.23
C LEU A 248 -13.74 6.97 -6.88
N GLY A 249 -14.65 6.00 -6.89
CA GLY A 249 -14.44 4.73 -7.59
C GLY A 249 -14.23 4.92 -9.09
N VAL A 250 -14.94 5.86 -9.72
CA VAL A 250 -14.77 6.20 -11.15
C VAL A 250 -13.40 6.83 -11.39
N VAL A 251 -12.96 7.75 -10.52
CA VAL A 251 -11.62 8.36 -10.60
C VAL A 251 -10.54 7.29 -10.48
N PHE A 252 -10.62 6.41 -9.49
CA PHE A 252 -9.67 5.30 -9.32
C PHE A 252 -9.71 4.29 -10.47
N SER A 253 -10.88 4.11 -11.12
CA SER A 253 -10.98 3.29 -12.34
C SER A 253 -10.14 3.87 -13.47
N ALA A 254 -10.14 5.18 -13.65
CA ALA A 254 -9.28 5.85 -14.62
C ALA A 254 -7.79 5.65 -14.26
N GLY A 255 -7.44 5.70 -12.97
CA GLY A 255 -6.11 5.35 -12.48
C GLY A 255 -5.70 3.92 -12.82
N ALA A 256 -6.63 2.95 -12.67
CA ALA A 256 -6.38 1.56 -13.06
C ALA A 256 -6.03 1.43 -14.56
N VAL A 257 -6.74 2.14 -15.44
CA VAL A 257 -6.43 2.19 -16.88
C VAL A 257 -5.02 2.74 -17.10
N GLY A 258 -4.67 3.86 -16.45
CA GLY A 258 -3.33 4.44 -16.52
C GLY A 258 -2.24 3.48 -16.02
N GLY A 259 -2.47 2.81 -14.90
CA GLY A 259 -1.54 1.83 -14.34
C GLY A 259 -1.32 0.62 -15.26
N ILE A 260 -2.38 0.08 -15.85
CA ILE A 260 -2.29 -1.02 -16.84
C ILE A 260 -1.49 -0.55 -18.06
N ALA A 261 -1.80 0.64 -18.60
CA ALA A 261 -1.06 1.20 -19.72
C ALA A 261 0.43 1.38 -19.36
N GLY A 262 0.72 1.90 -18.16
CA GLY A 262 2.07 2.02 -17.62
C GLY A 262 2.80 0.69 -17.59
N ALA A 263 2.18 -0.36 -17.08
CA ALA A 263 2.77 -1.71 -17.01
C ALA A 263 3.05 -2.31 -18.39
N LEU A 264 2.14 -2.13 -19.35
CA LEU A 264 2.29 -2.64 -20.70
C LEU A 264 3.39 -1.92 -21.52
N PHE A 265 3.58 -0.63 -21.27
CA PHE A 265 4.48 0.19 -22.07
C PHE A 265 5.82 0.50 -21.40
N ALA A 266 5.98 0.30 -20.08
CA ALA A 266 7.19 0.67 -19.34
C ALA A 266 8.48 0.08 -19.92
N SER A 267 8.49 -1.22 -20.28
CA SER A 267 9.65 -1.86 -20.88
C SER A 267 9.99 -1.25 -22.23
N ARG A 268 8.99 -1.08 -23.11
CA ARG A 268 9.18 -0.48 -24.43
C ARG A 268 9.67 0.98 -24.36
N ILE A 269 9.16 1.75 -23.38
CA ILE A 269 9.59 3.12 -23.13
C ILE A 269 11.05 3.12 -22.69
N SER A 270 11.41 2.26 -21.73
CA SER A 270 12.78 2.14 -21.23
C SER A 270 13.77 1.64 -22.27
N GLU A 271 13.37 0.71 -23.14
CA GLU A 271 14.20 0.19 -24.23
C GLU A 271 14.47 1.25 -25.31
N ARG A 272 13.47 2.09 -25.63
CA ARG A 272 13.59 3.11 -26.68
C ARG A 272 14.28 4.39 -26.23
N LEU A 273 13.96 4.87 -25.03
CA LEU A 273 14.45 6.14 -24.52
C LEU A 273 15.68 5.98 -23.64
N GLY A 274 15.92 4.77 -23.10
CA GLY A 274 16.89 4.54 -22.03
C GLY A 274 16.30 4.81 -20.63
N GLU A 275 16.97 4.28 -19.57
CA GLU A 275 16.48 4.35 -18.19
C GLU A 275 16.38 5.80 -17.67
N GLY A 276 17.43 6.60 -17.90
CA GLY A 276 17.49 7.99 -17.40
C GLY A 276 16.40 8.91 -17.98
N PRO A 277 16.27 9.02 -19.31
CA PRO A 277 15.18 9.78 -19.92
C PRO A 277 13.78 9.27 -19.55
N SER A 278 13.59 7.95 -19.44
CA SER A 278 12.31 7.37 -19.02
C SER A 278 11.91 7.77 -17.59
N LEU A 279 12.87 7.79 -16.66
CA LEU A 279 12.64 8.26 -15.29
C LEU A 279 12.29 9.76 -15.26
N ARG A 280 12.97 10.59 -16.05
CA ARG A 280 12.66 12.01 -16.14
C ARG A 280 11.28 12.26 -16.76
N ALA A 281 10.97 11.58 -17.86
CA ALA A 281 9.68 11.71 -18.53
C ALA A 281 8.53 11.27 -17.62
N SER A 282 8.67 10.15 -16.91
CA SER A 282 7.65 9.71 -15.96
C SER A 282 7.49 10.66 -14.78
N THR A 283 8.57 11.24 -14.25
CA THR A 283 8.48 12.26 -13.19
C THR A 283 7.75 13.52 -13.68
N LEU A 284 8.09 14.02 -14.86
CA LEU A 284 7.40 15.20 -15.45
C LEU A 284 5.92 14.89 -15.71
N LEU A 285 5.62 13.74 -16.26
CA LEU A 285 4.24 13.32 -16.51
C LEU A 285 3.45 13.19 -15.20
N GLY A 286 4.06 12.63 -14.15
CA GLY A 286 3.47 12.57 -12.82
C GLY A 286 3.19 13.97 -12.24
N THR A 287 4.10 14.92 -12.43
CA THR A 287 3.90 16.31 -12.01
C THR A 287 2.71 16.96 -12.73
N VAL A 288 2.52 16.68 -14.03
CA VAL A 288 1.35 17.15 -14.79
C VAL A 288 0.07 16.53 -14.23
N GLY A 289 0.08 15.22 -13.92
CA GLY A 289 -1.07 14.56 -13.29
C GLY A 289 -1.42 15.18 -11.94
N VAL A 290 -0.43 15.41 -11.08
CA VAL A 290 -0.62 16.07 -9.77
C VAL A 290 -1.17 17.49 -9.92
N ALA A 291 -0.66 18.28 -10.88
CA ALA A 291 -1.19 19.60 -11.17
C ALA A 291 -2.65 19.55 -11.62
N GLY A 292 -3.07 18.47 -12.28
CA GLY A 292 -4.46 18.24 -12.68
C GLY A 292 -5.42 18.17 -11.48
N PHE A 293 -5.02 17.56 -10.35
CA PHE A 293 -5.84 17.56 -9.13
C PHE A 293 -6.06 18.99 -8.61
N ALA A 294 -5.00 19.79 -8.53
CA ALA A 294 -5.13 21.18 -8.09
C ALA A 294 -5.98 22.03 -9.05
N VAL A 295 -5.87 21.81 -10.35
CA VAL A 295 -6.66 22.53 -11.37
C VAL A 295 -8.14 22.18 -11.28
N ALA A 296 -8.47 20.93 -10.93
CA ALA A 296 -9.85 20.46 -10.80
C ALA A 296 -10.68 21.33 -9.85
N ALA A 297 -10.09 21.83 -8.76
CA ALA A 297 -10.76 22.68 -7.77
C ALA A 297 -11.24 24.04 -8.34
N TYR A 298 -10.66 24.50 -9.42
CA TYR A 298 -10.99 25.80 -10.04
C TYR A 298 -11.91 25.67 -11.26
N LEU A 299 -12.31 24.46 -11.64
CA LEU A 299 -13.13 24.24 -12.83
C LEU A 299 -14.64 24.26 -12.52
N PRO A 300 -15.47 24.61 -13.51
CA PRO A 300 -16.92 24.40 -13.42
C PRO A 300 -17.24 22.93 -13.16
N SER A 301 -18.35 22.65 -12.47
CA SER A 301 -18.76 21.29 -12.05
C SER A 301 -18.69 20.22 -13.14
N ALA A 302 -19.02 20.58 -14.38
CA ALA A 302 -18.92 19.66 -15.53
C ALA A 302 -17.49 19.27 -15.90
N GLY A 303 -16.49 20.09 -15.55
CA GLY A 303 -15.07 19.86 -15.84
C GLY A 303 -14.33 19.10 -14.74
N VAL A 304 -14.85 19.08 -13.52
CA VAL A 304 -14.18 18.51 -12.35
C VAL A 304 -13.90 17.03 -12.53
N LEU A 305 -14.93 16.22 -12.73
CA LEU A 305 -14.79 14.75 -12.82
C LEU A 305 -13.86 14.30 -13.97
N PRO A 306 -14.03 14.79 -15.21
CA PRO A 306 -13.10 14.44 -16.29
C PRO A 306 -11.65 14.82 -16.00
N THR A 307 -11.42 15.94 -15.34
CA THR A 307 -10.07 16.39 -14.98
C THR A 307 -9.45 15.50 -13.88
N LEU A 308 -10.21 15.15 -12.86
CA LEU A 308 -9.77 14.21 -11.82
C LEU A 308 -9.44 12.83 -12.42
N MET A 309 -10.27 12.34 -13.33
CA MET A 309 -10.02 11.06 -14.05
C MET A 309 -8.73 11.14 -14.88
N ALA A 310 -8.54 12.22 -15.63
CA ALA A 310 -7.33 12.42 -16.43
C ALA A 310 -6.07 12.55 -15.56
N ALA A 311 -6.17 13.28 -14.45
CA ALA A 311 -5.11 13.46 -13.46
C ALA A 311 -4.69 12.13 -12.84
N GLU A 312 -5.66 11.33 -12.39
CA GLU A 312 -5.41 10.02 -11.77
C GLU A 312 -4.85 9.01 -12.78
N CYS A 313 -5.40 8.96 -13.99
CA CYS A 313 -4.89 8.12 -15.08
C CYS A 313 -3.42 8.45 -15.40
N THR A 314 -3.11 9.74 -15.54
CA THR A 314 -1.78 10.22 -15.88
C THR A 314 -0.79 9.95 -14.75
N THR A 315 -1.19 10.21 -13.50
CA THR A 315 -0.36 9.96 -12.32
C THR A 315 -0.06 8.48 -12.14
N SER A 316 -1.08 7.62 -12.24
CA SER A 316 -0.92 6.16 -12.12
C SER A 316 -0.02 5.59 -13.22
N LEU A 317 -0.17 6.02 -14.46
CA LEU A 317 0.71 5.64 -15.57
C LEU A 317 2.15 6.03 -15.26
N ALA A 318 2.37 7.27 -14.85
CA ALA A 318 3.69 7.81 -14.53
C ALA A 318 4.37 7.04 -13.38
N VAL A 319 3.62 6.78 -12.30
CA VAL A 319 4.10 6.05 -11.11
C VAL A 319 4.50 4.61 -11.46
N VAL A 320 3.69 3.91 -12.26
CA VAL A 320 3.99 2.52 -12.65
C VAL A 320 5.23 2.46 -13.55
N VAL A 321 5.35 3.34 -14.55
CA VAL A 321 6.54 3.42 -15.41
C VAL A 321 7.77 3.74 -14.57
N PHE A 322 7.70 4.75 -13.71
CA PHE A 322 8.80 5.13 -12.81
C PHE A 322 9.24 3.95 -11.94
N ASN A 323 8.29 3.27 -11.28
CA ASN A 323 8.59 2.16 -10.38
C ASN A 323 9.24 0.98 -11.11
N MET A 324 8.77 0.60 -12.28
CA MET A 324 9.35 -0.50 -13.05
C MET A 324 10.79 -0.19 -13.49
N VAL A 325 11.02 1.01 -14.04
CA VAL A 325 12.35 1.41 -14.53
C VAL A 325 13.33 1.56 -13.36
N GLN A 326 12.94 2.22 -12.26
CA GLN A 326 13.84 2.43 -11.12
C GLN A 326 14.20 1.13 -10.39
N VAL A 327 13.25 0.17 -10.26
CA VAL A 327 13.54 -1.13 -9.65
C VAL A 327 14.56 -1.88 -10.48
N THR A 328 14.39 -1.92 -11.81
CA THR A 328 15.33 -2.55 -12.73
C THR A 328 16.72 -1.91 -12.64
N ALA A 329 16.79 -0.57 -12.66
CA ALA A 329 18.07 0.15 -12.52
C ALA A 329 18.77 -0.17 -11.19
N ARG A 330 18.04 -0.18 -10.07
CA ARG A 330 18.61 -0.53 -8.76
C ARG A 330 19.15 -1.96 -8.71
N GLN A 331 18.43 -2.91 -9.30
CA GLN A 331 18.85 -4.31 -9.32
C GLN A 331 20.13 -4.52 -10.15
N ARG A 332 20.31 -3.77 -11.23
CA ARG A 332 21.53 -3.80 -12.05
C ARG A 332 22.75 -3.20 -11.36
N LEU A 333 22.54 -2.17 -10.53
CA LEU A 333 23.61 -1.45 -9.83
C LEU A 333 24.10 -2.18 -8.57
N CYS A 334 23.29 -3.08 -8.02
CA CYS A 334 23.56 -3.72 -6.74
C CYS A 334 24.16 -5.11 -6.94
N PRO A 335 25.33 -5.42 -6.31
CA PRO A 335 25.85 -6.76 -6.28
C PRO A 335 24.85 -7.75 -5.64
N PRO A 336 24.71 -8.99 -6.17
CA PRO A 336 23.72 -9.96 -5.68
C PRO A 336 23.73 -10.18 -4.15
N PRO A 337 24.87 -10.24 -3.44
CA PRO A 337 24.90 -10.44 -2.00
C PRO A 337 24.31 -9.26 -1.18
N LEU A 338 24.25 -8.06 -1.75
CA LEU A 338 23.77 -6.84 -1.09
C LEU A 338 22.32 -6.49 -1.45
N LEU A 339 21.71 -7.16 -2.44
CA LEU A 339 20.35 -6.86 -2.93
C LEU A 339 19.31 -6.87 -1.79
N GLY A 340 19.34 -7.87 -0.92
CA GLY A 340 18.42 -7.96 0.21
C GLY A 340 18.59 -6.81 1.21
N ARG A 341 19.84 -6.50 1.58
CA ARG A 341 20.17 -5.40 2.51
C ARG A 341 19.83 -4.04 1.94
N MET A 342 20.15 -3.81 0.67
CA MET A 342 19.78 -2.59 -0.06
C MET A 342 18.25 -2.41 -0.10
N ASN A 343 17.49 -3.44 -0.49
CA ASN A 343 16.04 -3.36 -0.57
C ASN A 343 15.39 -3.12 0.81
N ALA A 344 15.87 -3.78 1.87
CA ALA A 344 15.39 -3.55 3.23
C ALA A 344 15.63 -2.09 3.68
N SER A 345 16.83 -1.56 3.43
CA SER A 345 17.18 -0.18 3.76
C SER A 345 16.35 0.84 2.97
N ILE A 346 16.16 0.61 1.68
CA ILE A 346 15.32 1.48 0.84
C ILE A 346 13.88 1.46 1.31
N ARG A 347 13.31 0.28 1.58
CA ARG A 347 11.93 0.16 2.11
C ARG A 347 11.78 0.92 3.42
N PHE A 348 12.75 0.79 4.34
CA PHE A 348 12.73 1.51 5.60
C PHE A 348 12.70 3.04 5.40
N VAL A 349 13.58 3.58 4.55
CA VAL A 349 13.64 5.02 4.26
C VAL A 349 12.38 5.50 3.54
N VAL A 350 11.95 4.78 2.49
CA VAL A 350 10.87 5.20 1.60
C VAL A 350 9.50 5.08 2.28
N TRP A 351 9.27 4.04 3.08
CA TRP A 351 8.01 3.83 3.79
C TRP A 351 7.97 4.55 5.13
N GLY A 352 9.14 4.72 5.77
CA GLY A 352 9.24 5.47 7.03
C GLY A 352 8.88 6.95 6.92
N VAL A 353 8.90 7.52 5.70
CA VAL A 353 8.46 8.90 5.44
C VAL A 353 6.94 9.03 5.37
N MET A 354 6.21 7.96 5.05
CA MET A 354 4.76 8.02 4.82
C MET A 354 3.95 8.53 6.04
N PRO A 355 4.18 8.06 7.28
CA PRO A 355 3.49 8.60 8.44
C PRO A 355 3.75 10.10 8.66
N ILE A 356 4.99 10.53 8.43
CA ILE A 356 5.38 11.94 8.54
C ILE A 356 4.65 12.76 7.47
N ALA A 357 4.62 12.28 6.24
CA ALA A 357 3.90 12.92 5.14
C ALA A 357 2.39 13.03 5.42
N ALA A 358 1.79 12.00 6.01
CA ALA A 358 0.37 12.00 6.37
C ALA A 358 0.05 13.06 7.45
N LEU A 359 0.90 13.16 8.48
CA LEU A 359 0.75 14.19 9.52
C LEU A 359 0.94 15.59 8.96
N LEU A 360 1.95 15.79 8.09
CA LEU A 360 2.17 17.07 7.41
C LEU A 360 0.97 17.44 6.53
N ALA A 361 0.38 16.47 5.81
CA ALA A 361 -0.82 16.69 5.01
C ALA A 361 -1.99 17.17 5.89
N GLY A 362 -2.23 16.50 7.03
CA GLY A 362 -3.28 16.89 7.95
C GLY A 362 -3.08 18.30 8.55
N TRP A 363 -1.83 18.67 8.83
CA TRP A 363 -1.50 19.99 9.34
C TRP A 363 -1.62 21.09 8.28
N CYS A 364 -1.08 20.86 7.08
CA CYS A 364 -1.13 21.85 5.99
C CYS A 364 -2.54 22.00 5.41
N GLY A 365 -3.34 20.93 5.39
CA GLY A 365 -4.71 20.98 4.89
C GLY A 365 -5.66 21.77 5.81
N GLY A 366 -5.32 21.93 7.09
CA GLY A 366 -6.09 22.74 8.07
C GLY A 366 -5.71 24.24 8.11
N LEU A 367 -4.69 24.67 7.33
CA LEU A 367 -4.28 26.08 7.19
C LEU A 367 -5.01 26.76 6.05
#